data_8f3b4215754b79d35b0afb3801b94b2f
#
_entry.id   8f3b4215754b79d35b0afb3801b94b2f
#
_cell.length_a   1.000
_cell.length_b   1.000
_cell.length_c   1.000
_cell.angle_alpha   90.00
_cell.angle_beta   90.00
_cell.angle_gamma   90.00
#
_symmetry.space_group_name_H-M   'P 1'
#
loop_
_entity.id
_entity.type
_entity.pdbx_description
1 polymer ?
#
loop_
_entity_poly.entity_id
_entity_poly.type
_entity_poly.pdbx_seq_one_letter_code
_entity_poly.pdbx_strand_id
1 'polypeptide(L)'
;NPMPDDGKKYKLVHNDGNLGNCQANNLEWKEVRKYAPLATRRKIGNGLTVTVEGKIFDKGKELPIEKETGDRDTDRMVAISPKVRYRRKNNRWGNYDNKSANIDDLMAEAEFVDGDKSKMKRPRVLHKNMNYLDFHADNLEWVEESSPKYQEYMKRKKEDMDKLEKELNRNNPNFKLPDNQ
;
A
#
# COMPACT_ATOMS: atom_id res chain seq x y z
N ASN A 1 -23.61 -11.68 -19.19
CA ASN A 1 -22.16 -12.01 -19.25
C ASN A 1 -21.96 -13.42 -18.71
N PRO A 2 -21.74 -14.45 -19.54
CA PRO A 2 -21.40 -15.78 -19.05
C PRO A 2 -20.05 -15.73 -18.31
N MET A 3 -19.89 -16.58 -17.32
CA MET A 3 -18.62 -16.74 -16.60
C MET A 3 -17.55 -17.28 -17.59
N PRO A 4 -16.32 -16.74 -17.60
CA PRO A 4 -15.23 -17.28 -18.40
C PRO A 4 -14.95 -18.74 -18.03
N ASP A 5 -14.80 -19.60 -19.03
CA ASP A 5 -14.49 -21.03 -18.87
C ASP A 5 -13.00 -21.29 -19.23
N ASP A 6 -12.10 -20.74 -18.41
CA ASP A 6 -10.65 -20.86 -18.56
C ASP A 6 -9.99 -21.64 -17.41
N GLY A 7 -10.80 -22.35 -16.61
CA GLY A 7 -10.35 -23.12 -15.46
C GLY A 7 -9.96 -22.29 -14.24
N LYS A 8 -10.16 -20.99 -14.28
CA LYS A 8 -9.92 -20.07 -13.14
C LYS A 8 -11.18 -19.88 -12.30
N LYS A 9 -11.02 -19.37 -11.10
CA LYS A 9 -12.14 -19.01 -10.24
C LYS A 9 -12.48 -17.54 -10.41
N TYR A 10 -13.77 -17.25 -10.57
CA TYR A 10 -14.29 -15.89 -10.71
C TYR A 10 -15.30 -15.57 -9.61
N LYS A 11 -15.40 -14.29 -9.25
CA LYS A 11 -16.49 -13.73 -8.45
C LYS A 11 -17.22 -12.66 -9.25
N LEU A 12 -18.52 -12.57 -9.10
CA LEU A 12 -19.33 -11.50 -9.68
C LEU A 12 -19.18 -10.23 -8.84
N VAL A 13 -18.90 -9.10 -9.48
CA VAL A 13 -18.71 -7.81 -8.82
C VAL A 13 -19.66 -6.80 -9.42
N HIS A 14 -20.22 -5.94 -8.60
CA HIS A 14 -21.04 -4.80 -8.99
C HIS A 14 -20.11 -3.59 -9.19
N ASN A 15 -20.06 -3.03 -10.42
CA ASN A 15 -19.11 -1.96 -10.76
C ASN A 15 -19.40 -0.65 -10.01
N ASP A 16 -20.66 -0.40 -9.66
CA ASP A 16 -21.10 0.76 -8.88
C ASP A 16 -21.07 0.52 -7.35
N GLY A 17 -20.68 -0.68 -6.90
CA GLY A 17 -20.68 -1.08 -5.49
C GLY A 17 -22.07 -1.31 -4.88
N ASN A 18 -23.15 -1.11 -5.62
CA ASN A 18 -24.52 -1.33 -5.16
C ASN A 18 -24.96 -2.77 -5.46
N LEU A 19 -25.01 -3.60 -4.42
CA LEU A 19 -25.42 -5.01 -4.53
C LEU A 19 -26.87 -5.22 -5.02
N GLY A 20 -27.71 -4.20 -4.93
CA GLY A 20 -29.09 -4.24 -5.44
C GLY A 20 -29.20 -3.95 -6.95
N ASN A 21 -28.15 -3.43 -7.57
CA ASN A 21 -28.14 -3.12 -9.00
C ASN A 21 -27.58 -4.30 -9.81
N CYS A 22 -28.48 -5.23 -10.17
CA CYS A 22 -28.14 -6.44 -10.93
C CYS A 22 -28.23 -6.25 -12.45
N GLN A 23 -28.14 -5.04 -12.98
CA GLN A 23 -28.13 -4.80 -14.43
C GLN A 23 -26.85 -5.39 -15.04
N ALA A 24 -26.98 -6.00 -16.23
CA ALA A 24 -25.89 -6.73 -16.87
C ALA A 24 -24.65 -5.87 -17.18
N ASN A 25 -24.83 -4.57 -17.42
CA ASN A 25 -23.75 -3.59 -17.62
C ASN A 25 -23.04 -3.18 -16.33
N ASN A 26 -23.67 -3.44 -15.16
CA ASN A 26 -23.09 -3.19 -13.84
C ASN A 26 -22.37 -4.41 -13.28
N LEU A 27 -22.49 -5.58 -13.91
CA LEU A 27 -21.96 -6.83 -13.42
C LEU A 27 -20.72 -7.25 -14.22
N GLU A 28 -19.63 -7.52 -13.51
CA GLU A 28 -18.37 -7.99 -14.08
C GLU A 28 -17.86 -9.22 -13.35
N TRP A 29 -17.36 -10.22 -14.10
CA TRP A 29 -16.63 -11.33 -13.53
C TRP A 29 -15.19 -10.92 -13.27
N LYS A 30 -14.78 -10.87 -12.00
CA LYS A 30 -13.38 -10.66 -11.63
C LYS A 30 -12.76 -11.97 -11.18
N GLU A 31 -11.59 -12.27 -11.73
CA GLU A 31 -10.82 -13.45 -11.34
C GLU A 31 -10.55 -13.42 -9.82
N VAL A 32 -10.92 -14.53 -9.15
CA VAL A 32 -10.55 -14.70 -7.73
C VAL A 32 -9.09 -15.11 -7.72
N ARG A 33 -8.26 -14.33 -7.06
CA ARG A 33 -6.83 -14.59 -6.96
C ARG A 33 -6.57 -16.02 -6.50
N LYS A 34 -5.63 -16.70 -7.14
CA LYS A 34 -5.17 -18.04 -6.74
C LYS A 34 -4.73 -18.07 -5.27
N TYR A 35 -4.34 -16.92 -4.73
CA TYR A 35 -3.88 -16.68 -3.37
C TYR A 35 -4.74 -15.64 -2.64
N ALA A 36 -6.04 -15.52 -3.01
CA ALA A 36 -6.95 -14.69 -2.22
C ALA A 36 -6.83 -15.14 -0.77
N PRO A 37 -6.54 -14.24 0.17
CA PRO A 37 -6.35 -14.65 1.55
C PRO A 37 -7.62 -15.30 2.06
N LEU A 38 -7.51 -16.55 2.52
CA LEU A 38 -8.60 -17.26 3.19
C LEU A 38 -9.05 -16.52 4.46
N ALA A 39 -8.24 -15.61 4.96
CA ALA A 39 -8.50 -14.78 6.12
C ALA A 39 -8.43 -13.31 5.75
N THR A 40 -9.40 -12.52 6.19
CA THR A 40 -9.41 -11.05 6.10
C THR A 40 -8.35 -10.38 6.98
N ARG A 41 -7.70 -11.16 7.85
CA ARG A 41 -6.65 -10.72 8.78
C ARG A 41 -5.55 -11.74 8.85
N ARG A 42 -4.29 -11.27 8.88
CA ARG A 42 -3.11 -12.12 9.07
C ARG A 42 -2.19 -11.54 10.14
N LYS A 43 -1.73 -12.41 11.03
CA LYS A 43 -0.66 -12.08 11.99
C LYS A 43 0.68 -12.32 11.31
N ILE A 44 1.56 -11.34 11.37
CA ILE A 44 2.90 -11.37 10.74
C ILE A 44 4.02 -11.50 11.79
N GLY A 45 5.24 -11.76 11.33
CA GLY A 45 6.38 -12.18 12.18
C GLY A 45 6.72 -11.21 13.30
N ASN A 46 6.49 -9.91 13.10
CA ASN A 46 6.70 -8.89 14.14
C ASN A 46 5.55 -8.79 15.17
N GLY A 47 4.53 -9.66 15.07
CA GLY A 47 3.38 -9.73 15.98
C GLY A 47 2.28 -8.72 15.69
N LEU A 48 2.38 -7.94 14.61
CA LEU A 48 1.30 -7.11 14.11
C LEU A 48 0.25 -7.98 13.41
N THR A 49 -0.97 -7.46 13.33
CA THR A 49 -2.04 -8.05 12.52
C THR A 49 -2.38 -7.10 11.39
N VAL A 50 -2.38 -7.60 10.17
CA VAL A 50 -2.65 -6.86 8.94
C VAL A 50 -3.99 -7.32 8.38
N THR A 51 -4.81 -6.41 7.86
CA THR A 51 -6.08 -6.72 7.19
C THR A 51 -6.00 -6.50 5.68
N VAL A 52 -6.93 -7.07 4.94
CA VAL A 52 -7.04 -6.89 3.48
C VAL A 52 -7.29 -5.43 3.08
N GLU A 53 -7.86 -4.63 3.97
CA GLU A 53 -8.09 -3.19 3.79
C GLU A 53 -6.84 -2.34 4.08
N GLY A 54 -5.71 -2.96 4.41
CA GLY A 54 -4.49 -2.26 4.77
C GLY A 54 -4.48 -1.67 6.19
N LYS A 55 -5.40 -2.07 7.06
CA LYS A 55 -5.38 -1.67 8.47
C LYS A 55 -4.39 -2.52 9.25
N ILE A 56 -3.65 -1.88 10.14
CA ILE A 56 -2.61 -2.53 10.94
C ILE A 56 -3.00 -2.45 12.42
N PHE A 57 -2.90 -3.58 13.11
CA PHE A 57 -3.23 -3.68 14.54
C PHE A 57 -2.04 -4.18 15.35
N ASP A 58 -1.82 -3.60 16.51
CA ASP A 58 -0.92 -4.10 17.54
C ASP A 58 -1.73 -4.51 18.76
N LYS A 59 -1.68 -5.79 19.13
CA LYS A 59 -2.43 -6.36 20.28
C LYS A 59 -3.94 -5.99 20.27
N GLY A 60 -4.54 -5.98 19.08
CA GLY A 60 -5.95 -5.67 18.89
C GLY A 60 -6.30 -4.19 18.78
N LYS A 61 -5.33 -3.28 18.99
CA LYS A 61 -5.52 -1.85 18.79
C LYS A 61 -5.06 -1.43 17.40
N GLU A 62 -5.90 -0.71 16.65
CA GLU A 62 -5.54 -0.16 15.34
C GLU A 62 -4.44 0.90 15.49
N LEU A 63 -3.42 0.80 14.67
CA LEU A 63 -2.33 1.76 14.62
C LEU A 63 -2.68 2.87 13.61
N PRO A 64 -2.45 4.14 13.96
CA PRO A 64 -2.62 5.23 13.01
C PRO A 64 -1.58 5.14 11.90
N ILE A 65 -2.01 5.41 10.67
CA ILE A 65 -1.12 5.54 9.52
C ILE A 65 -0.53 6.94 9.55
N GLU A 66 0.77 7.03 9.75
CA GLU A 66 1.50 8.28 9.68
C GLU A 66 1.96 8.51 8.24
N LYS A 67 1.58 9.64 7.70
CA LYS A 67 2.15 10.17 6.45
C LYS A 67 3.37 10.97 6.87
N GLU A 68 4.56 10.44 6.70
CA GLU A 68 5.77 11.23 6.91
C GLU A 68 5.84 12.31 5.84
N THR A 69 5.62 13.55 6.25
CA THR A 69 5.69 14.74 5.39
C THR A 69 6.95 15.56 5.65
N GLY A 70 7.95 15.01 6.34
CA GLY A 70 9.20 15.72 6.57
C GLY A 70 9.99 15.19 7.75
N ASP A 71 11.29 15.45 7.73
CA ASP A 71 12.16 15.37 8.91
C ASP A 71 12.01 16.67 9.69
N ARG A 72 11.63 16.58 10.96
CA ARG A 72 11.43 17.75 11.84
C ARG A 72 12.69 18.59 12.03
N ASP A 73 13.86 17.99 11.83
CA ASP A 73 15.15 18.64 12.07
C ASP A 73 15.79 19.26 10.82
N THR A 74 15.33 18.88 9.62
CA THR A 74 15.97 19.32 8.36
C THR A 74 15.07 20.08 7.41
N ASP A 75 13.77 20.28 7.74
CA ASP A 75 12.75 20.88 6.86
C ASP A 75 12.67 20.23 5.45
N ARG A 76 13.25 19.05 5.27
CA ARG A 76 13.18 18.30 4.02
C ARG A 76 11.87 17.55 3.94
N MET A 77 11.13 17.76 2.86
CA MET A 77 10.03 16.88 2.50
C MET A 77 10.61 15.51 2.08
N VAL A 78 10.45 14.54 2.97
CA VAL A 78 10.72 13.15 2.63
C VAL A 78 9.52 12.59 1.86
N ALA A 79 9.80 11.77 0.85
CA ALA A 79 8.78 11.11 0.05
C ALA A 79 7.65 10.54 0.92
N ILE A 80 6.40 10.74 0.53
CA ILE A 80 5.24 10.20 1.22
C ILE A 80 5.35 8.68 1.22
N SER A 81 5.87 8.15 2.32
CA SER A 81 5.90 6.71 2.60
C SER A 81 5.04 6.48 3.81
N PRO A 82 3.78 6.06 3.62
CA PRO A 82 2.90 5.79 4.74
C PRO A 82 3.47 4.70 5.63
N LYS A 83 3.63 5.03 6.90
CA LYS A 83 4.21 4.14 7.90
C LYS A 83 3.30 4.01 9.11
N VAL A 84 3.45 2.92 9.83
CA VAL A 84 2.91 2.76 11.18
C VAL A 84 4.04 2.73 12.18
N ARG A 85 3.82 3.34 13.36
CA ARG A 85 4.75 3.25 14.50
C ARG A 85 4.19 2.31 15.54
N TYR A 86 5.05 1.46 16.08
CA TYR A 86 4.70 0.51 17.13
C TYR A 86 5.87 0.30 18.10
N ARG A 87 5.59 -0.25 19.27
CA ARG A 87 6.60 -0.48 20.31
C ARG A 87 6.85 -1.97 20.47
N ARG A 88 8.11 -2.36 20.55
CA ARG A 88 8.52 -3.73 20.84
C ARG A 88 9.44 -3.76 22.05
N LYS A 89 9.21 -4.75 22.91
CA LYS A 89 10.07 -4.99 24.05
C LYS A 89 11.44 -5.47 23.55
N ASN A 90 12.50 -4.79 23.97
CA ASN A 90 13.84 -5.24 23.72
C ASN A 90 14.16 -6.37 24.72
N ASN A 91 14.40 -7.58 24.20
CA ASN A 91 14.63 -8.77 25.01
C ASN A 91 15.87 -8.68 25.91
N ARG A 92 16.79 -7.78 25.61
CA ARG A 92 18.08 -7.69 26.31
C ARG A 92 18.01 -6.88 27.61
N TRP A 93 17.13 -5.87 27.68
CA TRP A 93 17.12 -4.91 28.79
C TRP A 93 15.72 -4.56 29.33
N GLY A 94 14.68 -5.21 28.82
CA GLY A 94 13.32 -4.92 29.23
C GLY A 94 12.74 -3.58 28.73
N ASN A 95 13.55 -2.79 28.03
CA ASN A 95 13.15 -1.51 27.45
C ASN A 95 12.28 -1.71 26.20
N TYR A 96 11.52 -0.69 25.84
CA TYR A 96 10.73 -0.71 24.61
C TYR A 96 11.41 0.15 23.55
N ASP A 97 11.65 -0.48 22.38
CA ASP A 97 12.12 0.22 21.19
C ASP A 97 10.93 0.72 20.37
N ASN A 98 11.00 1.95 19.90
CA ASN A 98 10.08 2.46 18.89
C ASN A 98 10.51 1.91 17.53
N LYS A 99 9.58 1.28 16.84
CA LYS A 99 9.75 0.73 15.48
C LYS A 99 8.82 1.43 14.53
N SER A 100 9.23 1.55 13.28
CA SER A 100 8.36 1.97 12.19
C SER A 100 8.44 0.94 11.06
N ALA A 101 7.34 0.78 10.32
CA ALA A 101 7.30 -0.07 9.15
C ALA A 101 6.42 0.54 8.07
N ASN A 102 6.83 0.41 6.80
CA ASN A 102 6.03 0.80 5.66
C ASN A 102 4.83 -0.13 5.53
N ILE A 103 3.69 0.39 5.11
CA ILE A 103 2.48 -0.43 4.98
C ILE A 103 2.62 -1.40 3.83
N ASP A 104 3.23 -1.01 2.71
CA ASP A 104 3.49 -1.90 1.58
C ASP A 104 4.30 -3.15 2.01
N ASP A 105 5.33 -2.96 2.85
CA ASP A 105 6.14 -4.07 3.35
C ASP A 105 5.32 -5.00 4.26
N LEU A 106 4.43 -4.45 5.10
CA LEU A 106 3.55 -5.23 5.96
C LEU A 106 2.48 -5.98 5.17
N MET A 107 1.91 -5.36 4.11
CA MET A 107 0.98 -6.02 3.19
C MET A 107 1.66 -7.16 2.43
N ALA A 108 2.92 -6.93 2.03
CA ALA A 108 3.76 -7.93 1.37
C ALA A 108 4.09 -9.12 2.29
N GLU A 109 4.45 -8.86 3.56
CA GLU A 109 4.70 -9.89 4.57
C GLU A 109 3.44 -10.69 4.89
N ALA A 110 2.28 -10.02 4.91
CA ALA A 110 0.98 -10.66 5.09
C ALA A 110 0.50 -11.43 3.85
N GLU A 111 1.26 -11.44 2.75
CA GLU A 111 0.90 -12.05 1.46
C GLU A 111 -0.41 -11.52 0.87
N PHE A 112 -0.68 -10.23 1.08
CA PHE A 112 -1.84 -9.53 0.55
C PHE A 112 -1.56 -8.82 -0.79
N VAL A 113 -0.35 -8.96 -1.32
CA VAL A 113 0.04 -8.41 -2.63
C VAL A 113 -0.12 -9.47 -3.71
N ASP A 114 -0.81 -9.12 -4.81
CA ASP A 114 -1.09 -10.02 -5.92
C ASP A 114 0.14 -10.33 -6.77
N GLY A 115 0.17 -11.54 -7.35
CA GLY A 115 1.24 -11.95 -8.26
C GLY A 115 2.32 -12.82 -7.60
N ASP A 116 3.22 -13.33 -8.43
CA ASP A 116 4.30 -14.23 -8.04
C ASP A 116 5.66 -13.50 -8.07
N LYS A 117 6.12 -13.07 -6.90
CA LYS A 117 7.41 -12.39 -6.77
C LYS A 117 8.63 -13.29 -6.97
N SER A 118 8.46 -14.63 -6.94
CA SER A 118 9.58 -15.58 -7.00
C SER A 118 10.33 -15.54 -8.32
N LYS A 119 9.67 -15.07 -9.39
CA LYS A 119 10.23 -14.94 -10.76
C LYS A 119 10.85 -13.57 -11.02
N MET A 120 10.80 -12.65 -10.05
CA MET A 120 11.27 -11.29 -10.18
C MET A 120 12.65 -11.12 -9.54
N LYS A 121 13.55 -10.38 -10.18
CA LYS A 121 14.87 -10.06 -9.64
C LYS A 121 14.78 -8.98 -8.56
N ARG A 122 13.96 -7.97 -8.80
CA ARG A 122 13.72 -6.83 -7.89
C ARG A 122 12.22 -6.57 -7.78
N PRO A 123 11.49 -7.40 -6.99
CA PRO A 123 10.06 -7.22 -6.83
C PRO A 123 9.74 -5.92 -6.09
N ARG A 124 8.76 -5.19 -6.56
CA ARG A 124 8.21 -3.98 -5.96
C ARG A 124 6.70 -4.06 -5.87
N VAL A 125 6.13 -3.47 -4.84
CA VAL A 125 4.67 -3.33 -4.71
C VAL A 125 4.21 -2.14 -5.54
N LEU A 126 3.19 -2.34 -6.36
CA LEU A 126 2.56 -1.32 -7.18
C LEU A 126 1.10 -1.19 -6.80
N HIS A 127 0.61 0.06 -6.68
CA HIS A 127 -0.81 0.37 -6.51
C HIS A 127 -1.47 0.50 -7.88
N LYS A 128 -2.37 -0.43 -8.22
CA LYS A 128 -2.98 -0.54 -9.57
C LYS A 128 -3.74 0.71 -10.00
N ASN A 129 -4.40 1.39 -9.05
CA ASN A 129 -5.15 2.62 -9.28
C ASN A 129 -4.30 3.89 -9.20
N MET A 130 -2.97 3.77 -9.08
CA MET A 130 -2.01 4.87 -8.90
C MET A 130 -2.24 5.71 -7.63
N ASN A 131 -3.10 5.27 -6.71
CA ASN A 131 -3.28 5.89 -5.40
C ASN A 131 -2.42 5.16 -4.36
N TYR A 132 -1.27 5.72 -4.03
CA TYR A 132 -0.30 5.18 -3.07
C TYR A 132 -0.74 5.27 -1.59
N LEU A 133 -1.97 5.72 -1.33
CA LEU A 133 -2.61 5.70 -0.02
C LEU A 133 -3.72 4.64 0.08
N ASP A 134 -4.01 3.93 -0.99
CA ASP A 134 -5.01 2.87 -1.04
C ASP A 134 -4.33 1.51 -0.92
N PHE A 135 -4.23 1.01 0.31
CA PHE A 135 -3.58 -0.25 0.66
C PHE A 135 -4.51 -1.46 0.59
N HIS A 136 -5.71 -1.33 0.02
CA HIS A 136 -6.57 -2.48 -0.15
C HIS A 136 -5.86 -3.57 -0.98
N ALA A 137 -5.91 -4.82 -0.51
CA ALA A 137 -5.21 -5.93 -1.15
C ALA A 137 -5.51 -6.08 -2.66
N ASP A 138 -6.74 -5.77 -3.09
CA ASP A 138 -7.13 -5.81 -4.51
C ASP A 138 -6.43 -4.75 -5.37
N ASN A 139 -5.91 -3.70 -4.73
CA ASN A 139 -5.18 -2.63 -5.39
C ASN A 139 -3.67 -2.90 -5.49
N LEU A 140 -3.15 -3.87 -4.77
CA LEU A 140 -1.71 -4.13 -4.70
C LEU A 140 -1.30 -5.30 -5.60
N GLU A 141 -0.20 -5.12 -6.34
CA GLU A 141 0.39 -6.18 -7.15
C GLU A 141 1.92 -6.14 -7.11
N TRP A 142 2.55 -7.31 -7.27
CA TRP A 142 3.98 -7.40 -7.46
C TRP A 142 4.34 -7.07 -8.90
N VAL A 143 5.34 -6.22 -9.09
CA VAL A 143 5.92 -5.89 -10.39
C VAL A 143 7.44 -5.90 -10.31
N GLU A 144 8.10 -6.16 -11.44
CA GLU A 144 9.54 -5.99 -11.55
C GLU A 144 9.88 -4.48 -11.56
N GLU A 145 10.91 -4.07 -10.82
CA GLU A 145 11.37 -2.68 -10.73
C GLU A 145 11.66 -2.06 -12.10
N SER A 146 12.22 -2.85 -13.02
CA SER A 146 12.54 -2.43 -14.39
C SER A 146 11.35 -2.41 -15.34
N SER A 147 10.15 -2.84 -14.90
CA SER A 147 8.97 -2.87 -15.76
C SER A 147 8.52 -1.46 -16.16
N PRO A 148 8.05 -1.27 -17.41
CA PRO A 148 7.52 0.03 -17.85
C PRO A 148 6.39 0.53 -16.96
N LYS A 149 5.56 -0.38 -16.45
CA LYS A 149 4.45 -0.08 -15.56
C LYS A 149 4.92 0.52 -14.24
N TYR A 150 5.98 -0.04 -13.64
CA TYR A 150 6.54 0.51 -12.41
C TYR A 150 7.26 1.84 -12.64
N GLN A 151 7.97 1.99 -13.77
CA GLN A 151 8.63 3.25 -14.11
C GLN A 151 7.61 4.38 -14.33
N GLU A 152 6.48 4.11 -14.97
CA GLU A 152 5.39 5.08 -15.11
C GLU A 152 4.77 5.44 -13.75
N TYR A 153 4.54 4.44 -12.89
CA TYR A 153 4.06 4.65 -11.53
C TYR A 153 5.00 5.58 -10.73
N MET A 154 6.30 5.33 -10.78
CA MET A 154 7.29 6.15 -10.09
C MET A 154 7.37 7.57 -10.64
N LYS A 155 7.24 7.73 -11.97
CA LYS A 155 7.17 9.06 -12.61
C LYS A 155 5.97 9.85 -12.11
N ARG A 156 4.77 9.27 -12.12
CA ARG A 156 3.54 9.92 -11.62
C ARG A 156 3.65 10.25 -10.13
N LYS A 157 4.16 9.32 -9.34
CA LYS A 157 4.39 9.54 -7.90
C LYS A 157 5.30 10.75 -7.66
N LYS A 158 6.36 10.88 -8.45
CA LYS A 158 7.26 12.05 -8.38
C LYS A 158 6.55 13.34 -8.77
N GLU A 159 5.79 13.34 -9.87
CA GLU A 159 5.01 14.50 -10.33
C GLU A 159 4.02 15.00 -9.28
N ASP A 160 3.34 14.06 -8.59
CA ASP A 160 2.39 14.40 -7.52
C ASP A 160 3.10 14.94 -6.28
N MET A 161 4.29 14.41 -5.97
CA MET A 161 5.16 14.94 -4.91
C MET A 161 5.60 16.37 -5.20
N ASP A 162 6.06 16.63 -6.43
CA ASP A 162 6.50 17.96 -6.87
C ASP A 162 5.35 18.99 -6.83
N LYS A 163 4.10 18.55 -7.11
CA LYS A 163 2.91 19.41 -6.97
C LYS A 163 2.62 19.75 -5.51
N LEU A 164 2.62 18.73 -4.63
CA LEU A 164 2.41 18.92 -3.19
C LEU A 164 3.46 19.84 -2.58
N GLU A 165 4.71 19.67 -2.96
CA GLU A 165 5.81 20.54 -2.53
C GLU A 165 5.59 22.00 -2.94
N LYS A 166 5.19 22.24 -4.20
CA LYS A 166 4.86 23.58 -4.71
C LYS A 166 3.68 24.21 -3.96
N GLU A 167 2.66 23.43 -3.62
CA GLU A 167 1.51 23.91 -2.85
C GLU A 167 1.89 24.28 -1.42
N LEU A 168 2.71 23.47 -0.76
CA LEU A 168 3.22 23.75 0.59
C LEU A 168 4.08 25.00 0.62
N ASN A 169 4.95 25.19 -0.38
CA ASN A 169 5.80 26.37 -0.52
C ASN A 169 5.00 27.65 -0.78
N ARG A 170 3.86 27.56 -1.47
CA ARG A 170 2.95 28.70 -1.65
C ARG A 170 2.30 29.13 -0.35
N ASN A 171 1.98 28.14 0.52
CA ASN A 171 1.30 28.38 1.79
C ASN A 171 2.26 28.76 2.94
N ASN A 172 3.57 28.56 2.74
CA ASN A 172 4.62 28.93 3.68
C ASN A 172 5.81 29.61 2.96
N PRO A 173 5.72 30.92 2.65
CA PRO A 173 6.71 31.66 1.87
C PRO A 173 8.11 31.75 2.53
N ASN A 174 8.24 31.37 3.80
CA ASN A 174 9.51 31.29 4.51
C ASN A 174 10.23 29.95 4.37
N PHE A 175 9.61 28.99 3.68
CA PHE A 175 10.20 27.69 3.41
C PHE A 175 11.14 27.80 2.19
N LYS A 176 12.45 27.86 2.43
CA LYS A 176 13.48 27.77 1.39
C LYS A 176 13.99 26.35 1.30
N LEU A 177 13.84 25.72 0.11
CA LEU A 177 14.55 24.48 -0.18
C LEU A 177 16.05 24.73 -0.15
N PRO A 178 16.86 23.83 0.44
CA PRO A 178 18.29 23.87 0.27
C PRO A 178 18.63 23.63 -1.21
N ASP A 179 19.45 24.49 -1.79
CA ASP A 179 19.96 24.34 -3.14
C ASP A 179 20.63 22.98 -3.30
N ASN A 180 20.20 22.23 -4.33
CA ASN A 180 20.89 21.01 -4.74
C ASN A 180 22.28 21.35 -5.26
N GLN A 181 23.30 21.14 -4.45
CA GLN A 181 24.69 21.02 -4.90
C GLN A 181 25.04 19.55 -5.15
#